data_b3613892808d2657af3fd7a884d0dc56
#
_entry.id   b3613892808d2657af3fd7a884d0dc56
#
_cell.length_a   1.000
_cell.length_b   1.000
_cell.length_c   1.000
_cell.angle_alpha   90.00
_cell.angle_beta   90.00
_cell.angle_gamma   90.00
#
_symmetry.space_group_name_H-M   'P 1'
#
loop_
_entity.id
_entity.type
_entity.pdbx_description
1 polymer ?
#
loop_
_entity_poly.entity_id
_entity_poly.type
_entity_poly.pdbx_seq_one_letter_code
_entity_poly.pdbx_strand_id
1 'polypeptide(L)'
;MALVKASMFGELMGTFSTHSPDPMKPGKDIAKAFANYLKMGQNAGGFPTTNVVDTSAGMTIGQVFLSQLPSGAAIGSQIASALTSMALTYMSTNQIGPPVTPPSHIGPLMKLYSGPQPSGMSFAKEMANILDTWAKTWVVSGLIPGAPPVPFSGPLS
;
A
#
# COMPACT_ATOMS: atom_id res chain seq x y z
N MET A 1 -16.11 6.17 5.80
CA MET A 1 -14.98 6.93 5.21
C MET A 1 -14.51 6.17 3.99
N ALA A 2 -14.02 6.86 2.99
CA ALA A 2 -13.59 6.21 1.74
C ALA A 2 -12.08 6.35 1.56
N LEU A 3 -11.47 5.41 0.86
CA LEU A 3 -10.07 5.49 0.46
C LEU A 3 -9.83 6.74 -0.42
N VAL A 4 -8.93 7.63 0.01
CA VAL A 4 -8.67 8.91 -0.67
C VAL A 4 -7.33 8.86 -1.39
N LYS A 5 -7.35 8.43 -2.66
CA LYS A 5 -6.14 8.32 -3.51
C LYS A 5 -5.35 9.63 -3.60
N ALA A 6 -6.04 10.78 -3.62
CA ALA A 6 -5.39 12.09 -3.70
C ALA A 6 -4.45 12.39 -2.52
N SER A 7 -4.78 11.91 -1.31
CA SER A 7 -3.91 12.05 -0.15
C SER A 7 -2.62 11.25 -0.31
N MET A 8 -2.73 9.97 -0.71
CA MET A 8 -1.56 9.13 -0.98
C MET A 8 -0.68 9.72 -2.10
N PHE A 9 -1.30 10.21 -3.18
CA PHE A 9 -0.57 10.87 -4.26
C PHE A 9 0.23 12.07 -3.75
N GLY A 10 -0.37 12.92 -2.91
CA GLY A 10 0.32 14.09 -2.33
C GLY A 10 1.55 13.71 -1.51
N GLU A 11 1.45 12.68 -0.67
CA GLU A 11 2.57 12.18 0.13
C GLU A 11 3.67 11.57 -0.75
N LEU A 12 3.32 10.74 -1.75
CA LEU A 12 4.27 10.16 -2.69
C LEU A 12 4.94 11.23 -3.56
N MET A 13 4.21 12.25 -3.98
CA MET A 13 4.77 13.37 -4.72
C MET A 13 5.85 14.09 -3.91
N GLY A 14 5.61 14.32 -2.62
CA GLY A 14 6.61 14.86 -1.70
C GLY A 14 7.87 13.98 -1.64
N THR A 15 7.70 12.67 -1.56
CA THR A 15 8.81 11.71 -1.52
C THR A 15 9.67 11.74 -2.79
N PHE A 16 9.06 11.76 -3.97
CA PHE A 16 9.77 11.68 -5.25
C PHE A 16 10.21 13.04 -5.82
N SER A 17 9.76 14.15 -5.25
CA SER A 17 10.14 15.49 -5.65
C SER A 17 11.21 16.12 -4.78
N THR A 18 11.55 15.52 -3.65
CA THR A 18 12.54 16.04 -2.71
C THR A 18 13.72 15.10 -2.58
N HIS A 19 14.94 15.65 -2.58
CA HIS A 19 16.14 14.90 -2.25
C HIS A 19 16.26 14.77 -0.72
N SER A 20 16.47 13.54 -0.24
CA SER A 20 16.74 13.29 1.17
C SER A 20 18.19 12.84 1.37
N PRO A 21 18.89 13.36 2.38
CA PRO A 21 20.22 12.85 2.74
C PRO A 21 20.17 11.45 3.39
N ASP A 22 19.03 11.04 3.94
CA ASP A 22 18.81 9.67 4.44
C ASP A 22 18.31 8.78 3.29
N PRO A 23 19.15 7.83 2.81
CA PRO A 23 18.79 6.97 1.69
C PRO A 23 17.66 5.97 2.03
N MET A 24 17.40 5.74 3.33
CA MET A 24 16.28 4.90 3.78
C MET A 24 14.95 5.64 3.81
N LYS A 25 14.98 6.97 3.83
CA LYS A 25 13.79 7.80 3.98
C LYS A 25 12.75 7.57 2.89
N PRO A 26 13.09 7.51 1.58
CA PRO A 26 12.09 7.27 0.54
C PRO A 26 11.29 5.97 0.76
N GLY A 27 11.94 4.90 1.21
CA GLY A 27 11.26 3.64 1.52
C GLY A 27 10.29 3.76 2.67
N LYS A 28 10.69 4.43 3.74
CA LYS A 28 9.82 4.71 4.90
C LYS A 28 8.63 5.58 4.50
N ASP A 29 8.86 6.61 3.68
CA ASP A 29 7.82 7.53 3.22
C ASP A 29 6.79 6.81 2.31
N ILE A 30 7.23 5.91 1.42
CA ILE A 30 6.33 5.10 0.58
C ILE A 30 5.42 4.22 1.43
N ALA A 31 5.99 3.46 2.37
CA ALA A 31 5.21 2.59 3.24
C ALA A 31 4.23 3.40 4.10
N LYS A 32 4.67 4.54 4.64
CA LYS A 32 3.84 5.44 5.44
C LYS A 32 2.69 6.05 4.63
N ALA A 33 2.96 6.52 3.41
CA ALA A 33 1.92 7.07 2.53
C ALA A 33 0.83 6.04 2.24
N PHE A 34 1.21 4.80 1.97
CA PHE A 34 0.26 3.73 1.74
C PHE A 34 -0.49 3.34 3.03
N ALA A 35 0.18 3.28 4.18
CA ALA A 35 -0.47 3.03 5.46
C ALA A 35 -1.49 4.13 5.83
N ASN A 36 -1.13 5.39 5.62
CA ASN A 36 -2.03 6.53 5.86
C ASN A 36 -3.27 6.45 4.97
N TYR A 37 -3.08 6.10 3.69
CA TYR A 37 -4.18 5.87 2.77
C TYR A 37 -5.12 4.75 3.24
N LEU A 38 -4.57 3.60 3.67
CA LEU A 38 -5.37 2.48 4.18
C LEU A 38 -6.14 2.83 5.47
N LYS A 39 -5.57 3.69 6.32
CA LYS A 39 -6.22 4.16 7.55
C LYS A 39 -7.45 5.04 7.30
N MET A 40 -7.57 5.60 6.10
CA MET A 40 -8.77 6.37 5.71
C MET A 40 -9.92 5.47 5.27
N GLY A 41 -9.65 4.20 4.97
CA GLY A 41 -10.63 3.26 4.45
C GLY A 41 -11.50 2.60 5.51
N GLN A 42 -12.46 1.86 5.02
CA GLN A 42 -13.32 0.99 5.81
C GLN A 42 -13.48 -0.36 5.12
N ASN A 43 -13.81 -1.40 5.90
CA ASN A 43 -14.10 -2.72 5.35
C ASN A 43 -15.53 -2.80 4.77
N ALA A 44 -15.86 -3.93 4.16
CA ALA A 44 -17.19 -4.16 3.56
C ALA A 44 -18.34 -4.13 4.57
N GLY A 45 -18.09 -4.27 5.86
CA GLY A 45 -19.06 -4.09 6.93
C GLY A 45 -19.25 -2.63 7.36
N GLY A 46 -18.54 -1.68 6.74
CA GLY A 46 -18.59 -0.26 7.09
C GLY A 46 -17.73 0.13 8.30
N PHE A 47 -16.85 -0.76 8.78
CA PHE A 47 -16.03 -0.50 9.95
C PHE A 47 -14.66 0.09 9.56
N PRO A 48 -14.15 1.07 10.35
CA PRO A 48 -12.90 1.74 10.04
C PRO A 48 -11.69 0.82 10.24
N THR A 49 -10.61 1.17 9.55
CA THR A 49 -9.27 0.59 9.77
C THR A 49 -8.78 0.92 11.18
N THR A 50 -8.27 -0.07 11.89
CA THR A 50 -7.74 0.10 13.26
C THR A 50 -6.22 0.05 13.30
N ASN A 51 -5.60 -0.74 12.41
CA ASN A 51 -4.14 -0.89 12.40
C ASN A 51 -3.61 -1.20 11.00
N VAL A 52 -2.44 -0.64 10.68
CA VAL A 52 -1.56 -1.01 9.57
C VAL A 52 -0.14 -0.75 10.02
N VAL A 53 0.74 -1.74 9.96
CA VAL A 53 2.14 -1.61 10.38
C VAL A 53 3.02 -1.36 9.16
N ASP A 54 3.56 -0.15 9.04
CA ASP A 54 4.37 0.32 7.93
C ASP A 54 5.90 0.22 8.16
N THR A 55 6.33 0.13 9.42
CA THR A 55 7.75 0.24 9.80
C THR A 55 8.62 -0.81 9.12
N SER A 56 8.23 -2.08 9.18
CA SER A 56 8.98 -3.19 8.58
C SER A 56 9.07 -3.05 7.06
N ALA A 57 7.94 -2.76 6.41
CA ALA A 57 7.90 -2.54 4.97
C ALA A 57 8.74 -1.33 4.55
N GLY A 58 8.68 -0.23 5.29
CA GLY A 58 9.47 0.96 5.03
C GLY A 58 10.97 0.70 5.12
N MET A 59 11.42 -0.07 6.10
CA MET A 59 12.81 -0.49 6.22
C MET A 59 13.24 -1.38 5.05
N THR A 60 12.42 -2.36 4.68
CA THR A 60 12.71 -3.26 3.57
C THR A 60 12.81 -2.49 2.25
N ILE A 61 11.86 -1.60 1.97
CA ILE A 61 11.88 -0.76 0.75
C ILE A 61 13.11 0.17 0.76
N GLY A 62 13.45 0.75 1.90
CA GLY A 62 14.66 1.57 2.04
C GLY A 62 15.93 0.78 1.71
N GLN A 63 16.03 -0.46 2.18
CA GLN A 63 17.15 -1.35 1.85
C GLN A 63 17.20 -1.71 0.37
N VAL A 64 16.04 -1.87 -0.29
CA VAL A 64 15.97 -2.10 -1.74
C VAL A 64 16.64 -0.95 -2.50
N PHE A 65 16.42 0.30 -2.09
CA PHE A 65 17.07 1.46 -2.73
C PHE A 65 18.57 1.56 -2.45
N LEU A 66 19.04 0.98 -1.35
CA LEU A 66 20.47 0.90 -1.04
C LEU A 66 21.17 -0.26 -1.77
N SER A 67 20.44 -1.30 -2.13
CA SER A 67 20.99 -2.47 -2.80
C SER A 67 21.17 -2.19 -4.30
N GLN A 68 22.26 -2.70 -4.87
CA GLN A 68 22.51 -2.62 -6.30
C GLN A 68 21.77 -3.77 -7.01
N LEU A 69 20.46 -3.66 -7.13
CA LEU A 69 19.67 -4.66 -7.84
C LEU A 69 19.90 -4.58 -9.35
N PRO A 70 19.84 -5.72 -10.06
CA PRO A 70 20.23 -5.80 -11.47
C PRO A 70 19.27 -5.08 -12.42
N SER A 71 18.05 -4.79 -11.99
CA SER A 71 17.06 -4.15 -12.87
C SER A 71 15.96 -3.45 -12.08
N GLY A 72 15.28 -2.49 -12.74
CA GLY A 72 14.08 -1.86 -12.19
C GLY A 72 12.95 -2.86 -11.92
N ALA A 73 12.84 -3.91 -12.72
CA ALA A 73 11.87 -4.98 -12.46
C ALA A 73 12.13 -5.70 -11.13
N ALA A 74 13.41 -5.96 -10.80
CA ALA A 74 13.78 -6.54 -9.50
C ALA A 74 13.45 -5.60 -8.34
N ILE A 75 13.69 -4.29 -8.50
CA ILE A 75 13.31 -3.26 -7.53
C ILE A 75 11.79 -3.28 -7.32
N GLY A 76 11.02 -3.18 -8.37
CA GLY A 76 9.55 -3.18 -8.33
C GLY A 76 8.98 -4.43 -7.67
N SER A 77 9.54 -5.60 -7.97
CA SER A 77 9.14 -6.89 -7.37
C SER A 77 9.39 -6.92 -5.86
N GLN A 78 10.54 -6.45 -5.39
CA GLN A 78 10.84 -6.43 -3.96
C GLN A 78 10.01 -5.41 -3.19
N ILE A 79 9.75 -4.25 -3.78
CA ILE A 79 8.82 -3.26 -3.21
C ILE A 79 7.41 -3.85 -3.11
N ALA A 80 6.93 -4.53 -4.15
CA ALA A 80 5.65 -5.22 -4.13
C ALA A 80 5.56 -6.26 -3.01
N SER A 81 6.61 -7.05 -2.82
CA SER A 81 6.68 -8.04 -1.73
C SER A 81 6.62 -7.39 -0.35
N ALA A 82 7.35 -6.29 -0.15
CA ALA A 82 7.34 -5.54 1.11
C ALA A 82 5.93 -4.96 1.41
N LEU A 83 5.28 -4.39 0.40
CA LEU A 83 3.91 -3.87 0.53
C LEU A 83 2.89 -4.98 0.76
N THR A 84 3.07 -6.17 0.16
CA THR A 84 2.24 -7.35 0.44
C THR A 84 2.36 -7.78 1.89
N SER A 85 3.58 -7.82 2.43
CA SER A 85 3.80 -8.13 3.85
C SER A 85 3.13 -7.10 4.77
N MET A 86 3.17 -5.81 4.40
CA MET A 86 2.45 -4.76 5.11
C MET A 86 0.93 -4.96 5.04
N ALA A 87 0.41 -5.32 3.88
CA ALA A 87 -1.02 -5.58 3.69
C ALA A 87 -1.56 -6.66 4.63
N LEU A 88 -0.77 -7.69 4.93
CA LEU A 88 -1.14 -8.74 5.87
C LEU A 88 -1.25 -8.25 7.33
N THR A 89 -0.71 -7.07 7.64
CA THR A 89 -0.87 -6.43 8.97
C THR A 89 -2.13 -5.57 9.07
N TYR A 90 -2.86 -5.40 7.95
CA TYR A 90 -4.10 -4.63 7.94
C TYR A 90 -5.14 -5.24 8.87
N MET A 91 -5.70 -4.41 9.73
CA MET A 91 -6.80 -4.76 10.62
C MET A 91 -7.85 -3.67 10.62
N SER A 92 -9.09 -4.07 10.65
CA SER A 92 -10.26 -3.20 10.83
C SER A 92 -11.16 -3.72 11.94
N THR A 93 -12.04 -2.90 12.45
CA THR A 93 -12.98 -3.32 13.49
C THR A 93 -13.83 -4.49 13.00
N ASN A 94 -14.03 -5.49 13.84
CA ASN A 94 -14.83 -6.70 13.55
C ASN A 94 -14.29 -7.59 12.42
N GLN A 95 -13.06 -7.38 11.99
CA GLN A 95 -12.38 -8.23 11.01
C GLN A 95 -11.95 -9.55 11.63
N ILE A 96 -12.02 -10.63 10.85
CA ILE A 96 -11.54 -11.96 11.20
C ILE A 96 -10.40 -12.34 10.26
N GLY A 97 -9.19 -12.46 10.81
CA GLY A 97 -8.00 -12.83 10.07
C GLY A 97 -7.45 -11.72 9.17
N PRO A 98 -6.32 -11.96 8.50
CA PRO A 98 -5.72 -11.02 7.57
C PRO A 98 -6.57 -10.87 6.30
N PRO A 99 -6.45 -9.75 5.56
CA PRO A 99 -7.12 -9.59 4.28
C PRO A 99 -6.56 -10.57 3.25
N VAL A 100 -7.41 -10.99 2.31
CA VAL A 100 -6.96 -11.68 1.09
C VAL A 100 -6.54 -10.63 0.08
N THR A 101 -5.25 -10.63 -0.28
CA THR A 101 -4.63 -9.63 -1.16
C THR A 101 -4.18 -10.29 -2.46
N PRO A 102 -4.86 -10.07 -3.60
CA PRO A 102 -4.41 -10.62 -4.87
C PRO A 102 -3.09 -9.96 -5.33
N PRO A 103 -2.23 -10.67 -6.10
CA PRO A 103 -0.90 -10.18 -6.49
C PRO A 103 -0.92 -9.19 -7.67
N SER A 104 -2.03 -8.55 -7.96
CA SER A 104 -2.24 -7.72 -9.15
C SER A 104 -1.36 -6.46 -9.24
N HIS A 105 -0.72 -6.05 -8.14
CA HIS A 105 0.18 -4.89 -8.09
C HIS A 105 1.63 -5.20 -8.51
N ILE A 106 2.04 -6.48 -8.51
CA ILE A 106 3.43 -6.87 -8.74
C ILE A 106 3.89 -6.48 -10.15
N GLY A 107 3.19 -6.94 -11.17
CA GLY A 107 3.52 -6.62 -12.57
C GLY A 107 3.53 -5.12 -12.87
N PRO A 108 2.49 -4.35 -12.51
CA PRO A 108 2.49 -2.90 -12.64
C PRO A 108 3.64 -2.19 -11.92
N LEU A 109 4.02 -2.58 -10.70
CA LEU A 109 5.18 -2.01 -10.00
C LEU A 109 6.51 -2.37 -10.68
N MET A 110 6.68 -3.61 -11.15
CA MET A 110 7.84 -3.99 -11.94
C MET A 110 7.97 -3.12 -13.20
N LYS A 111 6.87 -2.88 -13.90
CA LYS A 111 6.83 -2.02 -15.09
C LYS A 111 7.13 -0.56 -14.76
N LEU A 112 6.58 -0.03 -13.66
CA LEU A 112 6.81 1.33 -13.21
C LEU A 112 8.29 1.62 -12.97
N TYR A 113 8.99 0.71 -12.28
CA TYR A 113 10.42 0.86 -11.98
C TYR A 113 11.35 0.50 -13.14
N SER A 114 10.87 -0.20 -14.17
CA SER A 114 11.64 -0.56 -15.37
C SER A 114 11.51 0.47 -16.49
N GLY A 115 10.43 1.24 -16.49
CA GLY A 115 10.11 2.18 -17.56
C GLY A 115 10.63 3.59 -17.30
N PRO A 116 10.82 4.38 -18.35
CA PRO A 116 11.13 5.79 -18.21
C PRO A 116 9.93 6.54 -17.64
N GLN A 117 10.19 7.43 -16.69
CA GLN A 117 9.17 8.34 -16.14
C GLN A 117 9.60 9.79 -16.40
N PRO A 118 8.71 10.65 -16.91
CA PRO A 118 9.07 12.02 -17.27
C PRO A 118 9.36 12.91 -16.07
N SER A 119 8.85 12.55 -14.87
CA SER A 119 9.05 13.33 -13.64
C SER A 119 8.72 12.51 -12.38
N GLY A 120 9.18 12.98 -11.23
CA GLY A 120 8.78 12.42 -9.92
C GLY A 120 7.27 12.52 -9.67
N MET A 121 6.61 13.57 -10.17
CA MET A 121 5.16 13.72 -10.10
C MET A 121 4.43 12.63 -10.91
N SER A 122 4.90 12.35 -12.13
CA SER A 122 4.33 11.27 -12.96
C SER A 122 4.50 9.91 -12.31
N PHE A 123 5.68 9.66 -11.73
CA PHE A 123 5.97 8.44 -11.00
C PHE A 123 5.05 8.27 -9.77
N ALA A 124 4.90 9.32 -8.96
CA ALA A 124 4.01 9.34 -7.80
C ALA A 124 2.56 9.07 -8.17
N LYS A 125 2.09 9.67 -9.26
CA LYS A 125 0.71 9.49 -9.77
C LYS A 125 0.46 8.04 -10.17
N GLU A 126 1.38 7.45 -10.92
CA GLU A 126 1.25 6.08 -11.39
C GLU A 126 1.34 5.09 -10.22
N MET A 127 2.26 5.30 -9.28
CA MET A 127 2.36 4.48 -8.08
C MET A 127 1.07 4.55 -7.23
N ALA A 128 0.51 5.75 -7.06
CA ALA A 128 -0.76 5.93 -6.35
C ALA A 128 -1.92 5.21 -7.06
N ASN A 129 -1.96 5.22 -8.40
CA ASN A 129 -2.96 4.48 -9.17
C ASN A 129 -2.84 2.97 -8.97
N ILE A 130 -1.63 2.43 -9.03
CA ILE A 130 -1.36 1.00 -8.84
C ILE A 130 -1.81 0.55 -7.45
N LEU A 131 -1.41 1.28 -6.41
CA LEU A 131 -1.70 0.92 -5.02
C LEU A 131 -3.19 1.08 -4.68
N ASP A 132 -3.85 2.14 -5.18
CA ASP A 132 -5.30 2.34 -5.02
C ASP A 132 -6.10 1.22 -5.69
N THR A 133 -5.76 0.88 -6.93
CA THR A 133 -6.40 -0.22 -7.65
C THR A 133 -6.21 -1.53 -6.92
N TRP A 134 -5.00 -1.81 -6.44
CA TRP A 134 -4.70 -3.03 -5.70
C TRP A 134 -5.47 -3.11 -4.38
N ALA A 135 -5.44 -2.07 -3.55
CA ALA A 135 -6.11 -2.07 -2.25
C ALA A 135 -7.63 -2.30 -2.37
N LYS A 136 -8.25 -1.77 -3.42
CA LYS A 136 -9.67 -1.97 -3.71
C LYS A 136 -10.03 -3.39 -4.16
N THR A 137 -9.05 -4.22 -4.45
CA THR A 137 -9.26 -5.66 -4.76
C THR A 137 -9.11 -6.56 -3.53
N TRP A 138 -8.68 -6.03 -2.39
CA TRP A 138 -8.54 -6.84 -1.18
C TRP A 138 -9.91 -7.27 -0.67
N VAL A 139 -9.98 -8.51 -0.19
CA VAL A 139 -11.19 -9.02 0.45
C VAL A 139 -10.95 -9.10 1.95
N VAL A 140 -11.75 -8.35 2.70
CA VAL A 140 -11.75 -8.34 4.17
C VAL A 140 -13.05 -8.98 4.64
N SER A 141 -12.93 -9.94 5.55
CA SER A 141 -14.07 -10.68 6.11
C SER A 141 -14.19 -10.46 7.61
N GLY A 142 -15.38 -10.52 8.14
CA GLY A 142 -15.65 -10.35 9.56
C GLY A 142 -17.10 -10.59 9.94
N LEU A 143 -17.46 -10.14 11.14
CA LEU A 143 -18.82 -10.28 11.68
C LEU A 143 -19.37 -8.94 12.15
N ILE A 144 -20.54 -8.56 11.67
CA ILE A 144 -21.31 -7.45 12.23
C ILE A 144 -21.92 -7.93 13.54
N PRO A 145 -21.68 -7.25 14.68
CA PRO A 145 -22.24 -7.64 15.97
C PRO A 145 -23.77 -7.63 15.93
N GLY A 146 -24.38 -8.67 16.50
CA GLY A 146 -25.83 -8.83 16.58
C GLY A 146 -26.18 -10.20 17.17
N ALA A 147 -27.46 -10.48 17.32
CA ALA A 147 -27.95 -11.78 17.77
C ALA A 147 -28.99 -12.31 16.77
N PRO A 148 -28.59 -13.14 15.80
CA PRO A 148 -27.26 -13.70 15.54
C PRO A 148 -26.29 -12.70 14.84
N PRO A 149 -24.97 -12.90 14.95
CA PRO A 149 -24.02 -12.08 14.21
C PRO A 149 -24.12 -12.32 12.70
N VAL A 150 -23.93 -11.24 11.92
CA VAL A 150 -24.06 -11.30 10.45
C VAL A 150 -22.66 -11.25 9.83
N PRO A 151 -22.26 -12.26 9.03
CA PRO A 151 -20.98 -12.23 8.35
C PRO A 151 -20.97 -11.18 7.25
N PHE A 152 -19.80 -10.54 7.05
CA PHE A 152 -19.51 -9.72 5.88
C PHE A 152 -18.23 -10.19 5.21
N SER A 153 -18.15 -9.98 3.90
CA SER A 153 -16.92 -10.20 3.12
C SER A 153 -16.99 -9.32 1.88
N GLY A 154 -15.93 -8.58 1.61
CA GLY A 154 -15.89 -7.72 0.45
C GLY A 154 -14.68 -6.79 0.42
N PRO A 155 -14.57 -5.93 -0.62
CA PRO A 155 -13.46 -5.03 -0.83
C PRO A 155 -13.41 -3.89 0.20
N LEU A 156 -12.24 -3.25 0.26
CA LEU A 156 -12.06 -1.98 0.96
C LEU A 156 -12.71 -0.83 0.18
N SER A 157 -13.16 0.18 0.90
CA SER A 157 -13.75 1.39 0.33
C SER A 157 -13.24 2.66 0.99
#